data_dfa315eb48de0efd8719f18904067785
#
_entry.id   dfa315eb48de0efd8719f18904067785
#
_cell.length_a   1.000
_cell.length_b   1.000
_cell.length_c   1.000
_cell.angle_alpha   90.00
_cell.angle_beta   90.00
_cell.angle_gamma   90.00
#
_symmetry.space_group_name_H-M   'P 1'
#
loop_
_entity.id
_entity.type
_entity.pdbx_description
1 polymer ?
#
loop_
_entity_poly.entity_id
_entity_poly.type
_entity_poly.pdbx_seq_one_letter_code
_entity_poly.pdbx_strand_id
1 'polypeptide(L)'
;MLPSDHSSHHKAWAAQNGIALILVLWVLTLLTMIALEFSYAMRTELTLTRNLLDETKVYYLARAGLNKTVIELIKYNRMRLYRKSIPVVNEDRKGAGIEDEDKGHWGWIKTQEPYEVPWEDGKAWVQVRDEDGKININRARQAELVKLVTNSGVTGTERDIIVDSILDWRDTNNAHRLNGAEEDYYQALSPPYDCKDGQFDTIEELLFVRGVTPGVFYGSDYYRRKRVEKGGEEDAYKGLAHLITIYSSSDKINLNTAPQEVLETITGITPELAQLIMAYRKEKEFIHLTEVRDLVGERNYSLMVQQISVDPPTVYSLESTGQLDNSPVQRTIRSVIRLNPFAQNPVNYLYWKDSVWAG
;
A
#
# COMPACT_ATOMS: atom_id res chain seq x y z
N MET A 1 9.78 109.59 -8.10
CA MET A 1 8.64 108.70 -8.00
C MET A 1 9.00 107.39 -8.69
N LEU A 2 9.29 106.34 -7.90
CA LEU A 2 9.53 104.96 -8.43
C LEU A 2 8.52 104.06 -7.74
N PRO A 3 7.82 103.17 -8.48
CA PRO A 3 6.92 102.17 -7.91
C PRO A 3 7.73 100.95 -7.44
N SER A 4 7.45 100.48 -6.26
CA SER A 4 8.00 99.30 -5.63
C SER A 4 7.46 98.07 -6.20
N ASP A 5 8.34 97.13 -6.62
CA ASP A 5 8.09 95.79 -7.13
C ASP A 5 7.93 94.83 -5.92
N HIS A 6 6.73 94.40 -5.61
CA HIS A 6 6.39 93.48 -4.55
C HIS A 6 5.80 92.11 -5.01
N SER A 7 6.06 91.68 -6.26
CA SER A 7 5.34 90.48 -6.82
C SER A 7 6.16 89.24 -6.94
N SER A 8 7.46 89.13 -6.52
CA SER A 8 8.32 87.99 -6.81
C SER A 8 8.45 86.94 -5.71
N HIS A 9 8.09 87.24 -4.45
CA HIS A 9 8.28 86.32 -3.36
C HIS A 9 7.18 85.27 -3.14
N HIS A 10 5.95 85.53 -3.59
CA HIS A 10 4.86 84.51 -3.44
C HIS A 10 4.90 83.35 -4.35
N LYS A 11 5.51 83.46 -5.55
CA LYS A 11 5.60 82.32 -6.54
C LYS A 11 6.66 81.33 -6.17
N ALA A 12 7.74 81.70 -5.46
CA ALA A 12 8.80 80.75 -5.05
C ALA A 12 8.33 79.82 -3.91
N TRP A 13 7.49 80.31 -3.02
CA TRP A 13 6.96 79.53 -1.88
C TRP A 13 5.94 78.50 -2.34
N ALA A 14 5.12 78.75 -3.32
CA ALA A 14 4.14 77.81 -3.85
C ALA A 14 4.81 76.62 -4.61
N ALA A 15 5.93 76.84 -5.30
CA ALA A 15 6.69 75.82 -6.02
C ALA A 15 7.42 74.89 -5.04
N GLN A 16 7.94 75.41 -3.93
CA GLN A 16 8.61 74.58 -2.91
C GLN A 16 7.65 73.68 -2.14
N ASN A 17 6.41 74.11 -1.89
CA ASN A 17 5.39 73.28 -1.21
C ASN A 17 4.91 72.13 -2.13
N GLY A 18 4.87 72.30 -3.46
CA GLY A 18 4.53 71.23 -4.41
C GLY A 18 5.57 70.11 -4.49
N ILE A 19 6.88 70.47 -4.41
CA ILE A 19 7.98 69.51 -4.44
C ILE A 19 7.98 68.70 -3.13
N ALA A 20 7.76 69.33 -1.98
CA ALA A 20 7.68 68.66 -0.69
C ALA A 20 6.53 67.64 -0.64
N LEU A 21 5.37 67.95 -1.21
CA LEU A 21 4.23 67.04 -1.28
C LEU A 21 4.54 65.79 -2.11
N ILE A 22 5.19 65.99 -3.26
CA ILE A 22 5.61 64.89 -4.15
C ILE A 22 6.62 63.97 -3.44
N LEU A 23 7.57 64.56 -2.72
CA LEU A 23 8.58 63.79 -1.97
C LEU A 23 7.95 62.97 -0.83
N VAL A 24 7.00 63.58 -0.09
CA VAL A 24 6.23 62.85 0.93
C VAL A 24 5.43 61.70 0.33
N LEU A 25 4.77 61.93 -0.80
CA LEU A 25 4.03 60.89 -1.50
C LEU A 25 4.93 59.72 -1.95
N TRP A 26 6.11 60.05 -2.47
CA TRP A 26 7.13 59.06 -2.86
C TRP A 26 7.61 58.23 -1.65
N VAL A 27 7.90 58.85 -0.54
CA VAL A 27 8.31 58.16 0.69
C VAL A 27 7.18 57.28 1.20
N LEU A 28 5.93 57.77 1.19
CA LEU A 28 4.77 56.96 1.58
C LEU A 28 4.57 55.76 0.68
N THR A 29 4.71 55.92 -0.64
CA THR A 29 4.60 54.79 -1.57
C THR A 29 5.71 53.77 -1.37
N LEU A 30 6.95 54.19 -1.13
CA LEU A 30 8.06 53.32 -0.84
C LEU A 30 7.84 52.55 0.48
N LEU A 31 7.38 53.25 1.55
CA LEU A 31 7.10 52.62 2.85
C LEU A 31 5.95 51.63 2.74
N THR A 32 4.88 51.92 1.97
CA THR A 32 3.77 50.98 1.75
C THR A 32 4.22 49.74 0.97
N MET A 33 5.10 49.92 -0.03
CA MET A 33 5.65 48.79 -0.80
C MET A 33 6.48 47.87 0.10
N ILE A 34 7.38 48.42 0.94
CA ILE A 34 8.18 47.64 1.89
C ILE A 34 7.27 46.94 2.92
N ALA A 35 6.25 47.62 3.44
CA ALA A 35 5.31 47.02 4.39
C ALA A 35 4.51 45.87 3.78
N LEU A 36 4.08 46.01 2.52
CA LEU A 36 3.39 44.94 1.78
C LEU A 36 4.30 43.73 1.52
N GLU A 37 5.54 43.98 1.10
CA GLU A 37 6.53 42.93 0.86
C GLU A 37 6.86 42.16 2.15
N PHE A 38 7.08 42.87 3.25
CA PHE A 38 7.29 42.27 4.56
C PHE A 38 6.07 41.45 5.05
N SER A 39 4.85 42.00 4.85
CA SER A 39 3.62 41.30 5.21
C SER A 39 3.45 40.01 4.39
N TYR A 40 3.77 40.03 3.10
CA TYR A 40 3.71 38.86 2.22
C TYR A 40 4.76 37.82 2.63
N ALA A 41 6.01 38.24 2.86
CA ALA A 41 7.08 37.35 3.30
C ALA A 41 6.73 36.68 4.64
N MET A 42 6.20 37.42 5.61
CA MET A 42 5.77 36.90 6.90
C MET A 42 4.62 35.88 6.77
N ARG A 43 3.64 36.14 5.91
CA ARG A 43 2.54 35.17 5.67
C ARG A 43 3.06 33.88 5.07
N THR A 44 4.00 33.96 4.13
CA THR A 44 4.60 32.78 3.49
C THR A 44 5.39 31.98 4.53
N GLU A 45 6.18 32.63 5.38
CA GLU A 45 6.97 31.97 6.42
C GLU A 45 6.07 31.29 7.48
N LEU A 46 5.00 31.97 7.91
CA LEU A 46 4.00 31.40 8.82
C LEU A 46 3.31 30.19 8.21
N THR A 47 2.95 30.25 6.93
CA THR A 47 2.32 29.12 6.24
C THR A 47 3.28 27.94 6.13
N LEU A 48 4.55 28.19 5.80
CA LEU A 48 5.58 27.16 5.73
C LEU A 48 5.80 26.50 7.09
N THR A 49 5.96 27.30 8.14
CA THR A 49 6.13 26.81 9.51
C THR A 49 4.94 25.97 9.96
N ARG A 50 3.71 26.41 9.65
CA ARG A 50 2.49 25.68 9.96
C ARG A 50 2.46 24.34 9.23
N ASN A 51 2.78 24.32 7.94
CA ASN A 51 2.81 23.09 7.15
C ASN A 51 3.85 22.09 7.70
N LEU A 52 5.02 22.53 8.12
CA LEU A 52 6.05 21.69 8.74
C LEU A 52 5.58 21.09 10.08
N LEU A 53 4.89 21.89 10.90
CA LEU A 53 4.29 21.42 12.15
C LEU A 53 3.19 20.39 11.88
N ASP A 54 2.30 20.67 10.91
CA ASP A 54 1.23 19.76 10.52
C ASP A 54 1.81 18.47 9.96
N GLU A 55 2.85 18.53 9.12
CA GLU A 55 3.57 17.38 8.59
C GLU A 55 4.13 16.47 9.70
N THR A 56 4.72 17.08 10.72
CA THR A 56 5.21 16.35 11.90
C THR A 56 4.08 15.68 12.66
N LYS A 57 2.97 16.40 12.89
CA LYS A 57 1.80 15.84 13.58
C LYS A 57 1.18 14.67 12.84
N VAL A 58 0.93 14.81 11.53
CA VAL A 58 0.33 13.73 10.72
C VAL A 58 1.24 12.51 10.64
N TYR A 59 2.57 12.70 10.62
CA TYR A 59 3.52 11.59 10.73
C TYR A 59 3.35 10.81 12.04
N TYR A 60 3.25 11.51 13.18
CA TYR A 60 3.06 10.84 14.46
C TYR A 60 1.66 10.22 14.60
N LEU A 61 0.62 10.78 13.98
CA LEU A 61 -0.70 10.16 13.88
C LEU A 61 -0.64 8.85 13.09
N ALA A 62 0.02 8.85 11.91
CA ALA A 62 0.23 7.65 11.13
C ALA A 62 0.98 6.58 11.93
N ARG A 63 2.06 6.96 12.62
CA ARG A 63 2.85 6.05 13.44
C ARG A 63 2.06 5.50 14.64
N ALA A 64 1.25 6.33 15.28
CA ALA A 64 0.38 5.91 16.38
C ALA A 64 -0.69 4.92 15.90
N GLY A 65 -1.30 5.16 14.73
CA GLY A 65 -2.24 4.25 14.08
C GLY A 65 -1.61 2.89 13.82
N LEU A 66 -0.41 2.87 13.24
CA LEU A 66 0.34 1.66 12.98
C LEU A 66 0.65 0.89 14.28
N ASN A 67 1.16 1.56 15.30
CA ASN A 67 1.50 0.92 16.58
C ASN A 67 0.27 0.33 17.28
N LYS A 68 -0.87 1.05 17.28
CA LYS A 68 -2.13 0.54 17.82
C LYS A 68 -2.57 -0.70 17.08
N THR A 69 -2.49 -0.68 15.75
CA THR A 69 -2.82 -1.83 14.89
C THR A 69 -1.95 -3.04 15.20
N VAL A 70 -0.65 -2.86 15.36
CA VAL A 70 0.29 -3.94 15.71
C VAL A 70 -0.11 -4.61 17.04
N ILE A 71 -0.48 -3.81 18.05
CA ILE A 71 -0.94 -4.33 19.33
C ILE A 71 -2.22 -5.17 19.16
N GLU A 72 -3.17 -4.68 18.36
CA GLU A 72 -4.41 -5.41 18.11
C GLU A 72 -4.16 -6.71 17.29
N LEU A 73 -3.24 -6.70 16.34
CA LEU A 73 -2.84 -7.90 15.60
C LEU A 73 -2.20 -8.97 16.52
N ILE A 74 -1.38 -8.55 17.48
CA ILE A 74 -0.81 -9.48 18.47
C ILE A 74 -1.92 -10.12 19.32
N LYS A 75 -2.89 -9.33 19.79
CA LYS A 75 -4.04 -9.83 20.56
C LYS A 75 -4.89 -10.79 19.72
N TYR A 76 -5.21 -10.40 18.49
CA TYR A 76 -5.96 -11.23 17.54
C TYR A 76 -5.27 -12.58 17.31
N ASN A 77 -3.96 -12.58 16.98
CA ASN A 77 -3.21 -13.81 16.74
C ASN A 77 -3.15 -14.71 17.97
N ARG A 78 -2.94 -14.14 19.17
CA ARG A 78 -2.98 -14.91 20.44
C ARG A 78 -4.33 -15.57 20.65
N MET A 79 -5.41 -14.83 20.47
CA MET A 79 -6.76 -15.35 20.64
C MET A 79 -7.07 -16.45 19.61
N ARG A 80 -6.69 -16.26 18.35
CA ARG A 80 -6.89 -17.24 17.27
C ARG A 80 -6.15 -18.55 17.57
N LEU A 81 -4.88 -18.47 18.00
CA LEU A 81 -4.08 -19.62 18.37
C LEU A 81 -4.64 -20.33 19.63
N TYR A 82 -5.14 -19.57 20.60
CA TYR A 82 -5.84 -20.13 21.76
C TYR A 82 -7.10 -20.88 21.34
N ARG A 83 -7.96 -20.30 20.52
CA ARG A 83 -9.18 -20.97 19.99
C ARG A 83 -8.84 -22.26 19.24
N LYS A 84 -7.75 -22.27 18.48
CA LYS A 84 -7.29 -23.46 17.76
C LYS A 84 -6.82 -24.56 18.69
N SER A 85 -6.28 -24.24 19.87
CA SER A 85 -5.80 -25.21 20.86
C SER A 85 -6.91 -25.92 21.64
N ILE A 86 -8.15 -25.39 21.60
CA ILE A 86 -9.30 -25.99 22.28
C ILE A 86 -9.83 -27.15 21.42
N PRO A 87 -9.88 -28.38 21.93
CA PRO A 87 -10.44 -29.51 21.17
C PRO A 87 -11.90 -29.23 20.76
N VAL A 88 -12.27 -29.64 19.56
CA VAL A 88 -13.67 -29.61 19.08
C VAL A 88 -14.43 -30.75 19.77
N VAL A 89 -14.77 -30.57 21.03
CA VAL A 89 -15.61 -31.51 21.81
C VAL A 89 -16.94 -30.80 22.07
N ASN A 90 -17.97 -31.26 21.36
CA ASN A 90 -19.39 -30.97 21.54
C ASN A 90 -19.99 -29.58 21.18
N GLU A 91 -21.24 -29.65 20.72
CA GLU A 91 -22.12 -28.52 20.27
C GLU A 91 -22.42 -27.45 21.31
N ASP A 92 -21.93 -27.58 22.55
CA ASP A 92 -22.23 -26.68 23.68
C ASP A 92 -21.32 -25.42 23.75
N ARG A 93 -20.80 -24.93 22.61
CA ARG A 93 -20.01 -23.68 22.57
C ARG A 93 -20.79 -22.40 22.96
N LYS A 94 -22.10 -22.49 23.18
CA LYS A 94 -22.92 -21.33 23.64
C LYS A 94 -22.64 -20.90 25.08
N GLY A 95 -21.86 -21.67 25.84
CA GLY A 95 -21.60 -21.40 27.27
C GLY A 95 -20.32 -20.67 27.60
N ALA A 96 -19.38 -20.48 26.68
CA ALA A 96 -18.04 -19.92 26.98
C ALA A 96 -17.91 -18.40 26.78
N GLY A 97 -18.97 -17.67 26.50
CA GLY A 97 -18.95 -16.17 26.49
C GLY A 97 -17.99 -15.49 25.48
N ILE A 98 -17.31 -16.28 24.62
CA ILE A 98 -16.22 -15.80 23.75
C ILE A 98 -16.73 -15.44 22.36
N GLU A 99 -17.96 -15.81 22.00
CA GLU A 99 -18.46 -15.69 20.63
C GLU A 99 -19.07 -14.32 20.27
N ASP A 100 -19.56 -13.55 21.21
CA ASP A 100 -20.35 -12.35 20.91
C ASP A 100 -19.62 -11.01 21.05
N GLU A 101 -18.59 -10.90 21.87
CA GLU A 101 -17.82 -9.64 21.98
C GLU A 101 -16.89 -9.39 20.79
N ASP A 102 -16.50 -10.43 20.05
CA ASP A 102 -15.46 -10.36 19.02
C ASP A 102 -15.98 -10.09 17.61
N LYS A 103 -17.29 -10.25 17.34
CA LYS A 103 -17.85 -10.18 15.97
C LYS A 103 -17.69 -8.83 15.25
N GLY A 104 -17.46 -7.76 16.00
CA GLY A 104 -17.26 -6.41 15.45
C GLY A 104 -15.84 -5.85 15.58
N HIS A 105 -15.08 -6.33 16.57
CA HIS A 105 -13.83 -5.67 16.97
C HIS A 105 -12.69 -5.85 15.96
N TRP A 106 -12.58 -7.02 15.32
CA TRP A 106 -11.53 -7.31 14.32
C TRP A 106 -12.05 -7.50 12.89
N GLY A 107 -13.23 -6.98 12.58
CA GLY A 107 -13.82 -7.03 11.25
C GLY A 107 -12.88 -6.49 10.15
N TRP A 108 -12.14 -5.43 10.46
CA TRP A 108 -11.17 -4.79 9.58
C TRP A 108 -9.98 -5.70 9.17
N ILE A 109 -9.61 -6.71 9.98
CA ILE A 109 -8.60 -7.70 9.61
C ILE A 109 -9.12 -8.61 8.51
N LYS A 110 -10.41 -8.96 8.56
CA LYS A 110 -11.05 -9.87 7.61
C LYS A 110 -11.31 -9.20 6.26
N THR A 111 -11.78 -7.96 6.28
CA THR A 111 -12.14 -7.22 5.06
C THR A 111 -10.92 -6.69 4.34
N GLN A 112 -9.79 -6.52 5.04
CA GLN A 112 -8.60 -5.84 4.55
C GLN A 112 -8.89 -4.40 4.05
N GLU A 113 -10.04 -3.85 4.41
CA GLU A 113 -10.42 -2.48 4.11
C GLU A 113 -9.74 -1.50 5.06
N PRO A 114 -9.45 -0.27 4.62
CA PRO A 114 -8.93 0.77 5.50
C PRO A 114 -9.91 1.05 6.64
N TYR A 115 -9.43 1.12 7.86
CA TYR A 115 -10.22 1.49 9.01
C TYR A 115 -9.66 2.73 9.71
N GLU A 116 -10.55 3.46 10.35
CA GLU A 116 -10.22 4.72 11.03
C GLU A 116 -9.76 4.45 12.47
N VAL A 117 -8.64 5.09 12.83
CA VAL A 117 -8.16 5.16 14.21
C VAL A 117 -8.21 6.64 14.64
N PRO A 118 -9.22 7.04 15.44
CA PRO A 118 -9.42 8.43 15.81
C PRO A 118 -8.47 8.87 16.94
N TRP A 119 -8.10 10.17 16.92
CA TRP A 119 -7.45 10.92 17.97
C TRP A 119 -8.13 12.29 18.14
N GLU A 120 -7.72 13.07 19.16
CA GLU A 120 -8.33 14.35 19.52
C GLU A 120 -8.28 15.38 18.38
N ASP A 121 -7.14 15.51 17.69
CA ASP A 121 -6.88 16.53 16.66
C ASP A 121 -6.91 15.98 15.22
N GLY A 122 -7.28 14.72 15.03
CA GLY A 122 -7.23 14.08 13.71
C GLY A 122 -7.35 12.57 13.81
N LYS A 123 -6.89 11.87 12.77
CA LYS A 123 -7.05 10.43 12.64
C LYS A 123 -5.93 9.78 11.84
N ALA A 124 -5.81 8.47 11.97
CA ALA A 124 -5.06 7.64 11.04
C ALA A 124 -6.00 6.68 10.31
N TRP A 125 -5.84 6.57 9.01
CA TRP A 125 -6.42 5.51 8.20
C TRP A 125 -5.41 4.38 8.09
N VAL A 126 -5.79 3.20 8.58
CA VAL A 126 -4.89 2.05 8.58
C VAL A 126 -5.46 0.93 7.73
N GLN A 127 -4.66 0.43 6.80
CA GLN A 127 -4.97 -0.75 6.02
C GLN A 127 -4.00 -1.87 6.39
N VAL A 128 -4.54 -3.08 6.60
CA VAL A 128 -3.80 -4.29 6.93
C VAL A 128 -4.04 -5.29 5.82
N ARG A 129 -2.96 -5.89 5.30
CA ARG A 129 -3.06 -7.00 4.34
C ARG A 129 -2.24 -8.17 4.84
N ASP A 130 -2.79 -9.36 4.69
CA ASP A 130 -2.09 -10.62 4.96
C ASP A 130 -1.16 -10.96 3.81
N GLU A 131 0.11 -11.20 4.11
CA GLU A 131 1.09 -11.65 3.12
C GLU A 131 1.08 -13.19 2.95
N ASP A 132 0.57 -13.95 3.92
CA ASP A 132 0.46 -15.41 3.83
C ASP A 132 -0.75 -15.87 2.96
N GLY A 133 -1.63 -14.94 2.58
CA GLY A 133 -2.69 -15.14 1.59
C GLY A 133 -2.24 -14.94 0.13
N LYS A 134 -0.97 -14.62 -0.12
CA LYS A 134 -0.41 -14.35 -1.45
C LYS A 134 0.59 -15.42 -1.89
N ILE A 135 0.91 -15.46 -3.18
CA ILE A 135 1.95 -16.33 -3.73
C ILE A 135 3.34 -15.73 -3.48
N ASN A 136 4.23 -16.46 -2.82
CA ASN A 136 5.62 -16.04 -2.70
C ASN A 136 6.36 -16.26 -4.03
N ILE A 137 6.70 -15.16 -4.72
CA ILE A 137 7.31 -15.19 -6.05
C ILE A 137 8.68 -15.89 -6.07
N ASN A 138 9.42 -15.86 -4.95
CA ASN A 138 10.70 -16.52 -4.80
C ASN A 138 10.60 -18.04 -4.63
N ARG A 139 9.41 -18.54 -4.25
CA ARG A 139 9.19 -19.95 -3.89
C ARG A 139 8.19 -20.65 -4.79
N ALA A 140 7.37 -19.89 -5.51
CA ALA A 140 6.32 -20.40 -6.37
C ALA A 140 6.85 -21.39 -7.41
N ARG A 141 6.19 -22.50 -7.56
CA ARG A 141 6.51 -23.50 -8.60
C ARG A 141 5.98 -23.04 -9.95
N GLN A 142 6.57 -23.55 -11.03
CA GLN A 142 6.17 -23.19 -12.39
C GLN A 142 4.64 -23.36 -12.60
N ALA A 143 4.07 -24.46 -12.14
CA ALA A 143 2.63 -24.71 -12.28
C ALA A 143 1.75 -23.68 -11.53
N GLU A 144 2.20 -23.17 -10.39
CA GLU A 144 1.52 -22.12 -9.65
C GLU A 144 1.62 -20.77 -10.38
N LEU A 145 2.81 -20.44 -10.91
CA LEU A 145 3.01 -19.24 -11.72
C LEU A 145 2.18 -19.27 -13.01
N VAL A 146 2.13 -20.39 -13.72
CA VAL A 146 1.28 -20.55 -14.91
C VAL A 146 -0.18 -20.24 -14.60
N LYS A 147 -0.72 -20.81 -13.52
CA LYS A 147 -2.11 -20.54 -13.11
C LYS A 147 -2.29 -19.08 -12.68
N LEU A 148 -1.37 -18.54 -11.88
CA LEU A 148 -1.45 -17.17 -11.38
C LEU A 148 -1.47 -16.16 -12.53
N VAL A 149 -0.53 -16.28 -13.47
CA VAL A 149 -0.43 -15.39 -14.63
C VAL A 149 -1.67 -15.55 -15.55
N THR A 150 -2.17 -16.78 -15.71
CA THR A 150 -3.43 -17.02 -16.43
C THR A 150 -4.62 -16.37 -15.75
N ASN A 151 -4.76 -16.52 -14.44
CA ASN A 151 -5.85 -15.95 -13.65
C ASN A 151 -5.81 -14.41 -13.60
N SER A 152 -4.62 -13.82 -13.83
CA SER A 152 -4.47 -12.36 -13.97
C SER A 152 -4.86 -11.82 -15.35
N GLY A 153 -5.20 -12.69 -16.30
CA GLY A 153 -5.68 -12.33 -17.64
C GLY A 153 -4.65 -12.51 -18.77
N VAL A 154 -3.45 -13.03 -18.49
CA VAL A 154 -2.42 -13.29 -19.51
C VAL A 154 -2.43 -14.75 -19.94
N THR A 155 -2.51 -15.04 -21.24
CA THR A 155 -2.64 -16.41 -21.77
C THR A 155 -1.66 -16.68 -22.91
N GLY A 156 -1.56 -17.95 -23.34
CA GLY A 156 -0.76 -18.34 -24.50
C GLY A 156 0.74 -18.10 -24.32
N THR A 157 1.40 -17.72 -25.41
CA THR A 157 2.86 -17.52 -25.46
C THR A 157 3.32 -16.39 -24.54
N GLU A 158 2.53 -15.33 -24.37
CA GLU A 158 2.86 -14.21 -23.47
C GLU A 158 2.96 -14.69 -22.01
N ARG A 159 2.01 -15.51 -21.57
CA ARG A 159 2.08 -16.16 -20.25
C ARG A 159 3.35 -16.99 -20.10
N ASP A 160 3.68 -17.81 -21.10
CA ASP A 160 4.82 -18.73 -21.04
C ASP A 160 6.15 -17.94 -20.98
N ILE A 161 6.24 -16.82 -21.73
CA ILE A 161 7.39 -15.89 -21.65
C ILE A 161 7.53 -15.32 -20.24
N ILE A 162 6.45 -14.82 -19.65
CA ILE A 162 6.50 -14.24 -18.31
C ILE A 162 6.92 -15.28 -17.27
N VAL A 163 6.31 -16.46 -17.30
CA VAL A 163 6.58 -17.53 -16.32
C VAL A 163 8.03 -18.01 -16.42
N ASP A 164 8.51 -18.33 -17.63
CA ASP A 164 9.87 -18.82 -17.83
C ASP A 164 10.89 -17.72 -17.46
N SER A 165 10.64 -16.45 -17.82
CA SER A 165 11.53 -15.35 -17.47
C SER A 165 11.55 -15.02 -15.97
N ILE A 166 10.44 -15.21 -15.23
CA ILE A 166 10.44 -15.10 -13.76
C ILE A 166 11.31 -16.18 -13.14
N LEU A 167 11.27 -17.40 -13.69
CA LEU A 167 12.04 -18.53 -13.19
C LEU A 167 13.53 -18.35 -13.48
N ASP A 168 13.90 -17.85 -14.69
CA ASP A 168 15.28 -17.54 -15.07
C ASP A 168 15.82 -16.38 -14.22
N TRP A 169 15.08 -15.27 -14.09
CA TRP A 169 15.47 -14.11 -13.28
C TRP A 169 15.88 -14.46 -11.85
N ARG A 170 15.24 -15.45 -11.23
CA ARG A 170 15.45 -15.78 -9.82
C ARG A 170 16.38 -16.96 -9.57
N ASP A 171 16.72 -17.78 -10.59
CA ASP A 171 17.69 -18.85 -10.40
C ASP A 171 19.12 -18.34 -10.58
N THR A 172 20.11 -19.16 -10.34
CA THR A 172 21.53 -18.75 -10.29
C THR A 172 22.34 -19.23 -11.48
N ASN A 173 21.67 -19.73 -12.52
CA ASN A 173 22.34 -20.24 -13.70
C ASN A 173 21.91 -19.44 -14.94
N ASN A 174 22.75 -19.40 -15.99
CA ASN A 174 22.46 -18.68 -17.24
C ASN A 174 21.89 -19.61 -18.32
N ALA A 175 21.14 -20.63 -17.95
CA ALA A 175 20.53 -21.57 -18.87
C ALA A 175 19.06 -21.21 -19.16
N HIS A 176 18.82 -20.67 -20.35
CA HIS A 176 17.47 -20.28 -20.77
C HIS A 176 16.46 -21.40 -20.67
N ARG A 177 15.29 -21.12 -20.08
CA ARG A 177 14.08 -21.86 -20.35
C ARG A 177 13.58 -21.57 -21.76
N LEU A 178 12.67 -22.40 -22.26
CA LEU A 178 12.23 -22.34 -23.66
C LEU A 178 11.78 -20.93 -24.11
N ASN A 179 11.09 -20.21 -23.23
CA ASN A 179 10.59 -18.85 -23.50
C ASN A 179 11.21 -17.82 -22.57
N GLY A 180 12.18 -18.20 -21.77
CA GLY A 180 12.78 -17.37 -20.74
C GLY A 180 13.78 -16.33 -21.25
N ALA A 181 14.43 -15.64 -20.32
CA ALA A 181 15.41 -14.61 -20.61
C ALA A 181 16.50 -14.59 -19.54
N GLU A 182 17.75 -14.57 -20.00
CA GLU A 182 18.95 -14.53 -19.20
C GLU A 182 19.79 -13.27 -19.53
N GLU A 183 20.99 -13.19 -19.03
CA GLU A 183 21.90 -12.05 -19.16
C GLU A 183 22.02 -11.50 -20.60
N ASP A 184 22.14 -12.39 -21.61
CA ASP A 184 22.28 -12.00 -23.01
C ASP A 184 21.06 -11.22 -23.54
N TYR A 185 19.85 -11.58 -23.09
CA TYR A 185 18.63 -10.85 -23.43
C TYR A 185 18.65 -9.44 -22.80
N TYR A 186 18.94 -9.33 -21.50
CA TYR A 186 18.87 -8.05 -20.79
C TYR A 186 19.99 -7.09 -21.19
N GLN A 187 21.16 -7.62 -21.52
CA GLN A 187 22.28 -6.82 -22.07
C GLN A 187 22.02 -6.31 -23.51
N ALA A 188 21.15 -6.97 -24.25
CA ALA A 188 20.76 -6.52 -25.60
C ALA A 188 19.71 -5.38 -25.60
N LEU A 189 19.15 -5.05 -24.43
CA LEU A 189 18.16 -3.99 -24.29
C LEU A 189 18.78 -2.59 -24.34
N SER A 190 17.97 -1.55 -24.48
CA SER A 190 18.42 -0.16 -24.46
C SER A 190 17.54 0.65 -23.47
N PRO A 191 18.08 1.10 -22.32
CA PRO A 191 19.43 0.82 -21.80
C PRO A 191 19.60 -0.65 -21.37
N PRO A 192 20.83 -1.21 -21.43
CA PRO A 192 21.10 -2.55 -20.95
C PRO A 192 21.12 -2.59 -19.42
N TYR A 193 20.82 -3.76 -18.85
CA TYR A 193 20.95 -4.06 -17.43
C TYR A 193 21.22 -5.55 -17.22
N ASP A 194 21.72 -5.89 -16.02
CA ASP A 194 22.10 -7.26 -15.66
C ASP A 194 20.87 -8.08 -15.27
N CYS A 195 20.85 -9.38 -15.61
CA CYS A 195 19.94 -10.34 -14.99
C CYS A 195 20.30 -10.45 -13.50
N LYS A 196 19.29 -10.65 -12.64
CA LYS A 196 19.56 -10.68 -11.19
C LYS A 196 20.24 -11.97 -10.75
N ASP A 197 19.93 -13.10 -11.38
CA ASP A 197 20.40 -14.44 -11.02
C ASP A 197 20.22 -14.75 -9.53
N GLY A 198 19.10 -14.34 -8.97
CA GLY A 198 18.82 -14.43 -7.55
C GLY A 198 17.40 -14.05 -7.15
N GLN A 199 17.09 -14.26 -5.88
CA GLN A 199 15.75 -13.97 -5.33
C GLN A 199 15.37 -12.50 -5.50
N PHE A 200 14.09 -12.26 -5.74
CA PHE A 200 13.50 -10.91 -5.73
C PHE A 200 13.62 -10.29 -4.34
N ASP A 201 14.17 -9.06 -4.26
CA ASP A 201 14.20 -8.25 -3.04
C ASP A 201 12.95 -7.39 -2.89
N THR A 202 12.30 -7.05 -4.02
CA THR A 202 11.02 -6.33 -4.08
C THR A 202 10.13 -6.93 -5.15
N ILE A 203 8.79 -6.78 -5.00
CA ILE A 203 7.87 -7.25 -6.05
C ILE A 203 7.95 -6.37 -7.31
N GLU A 204 8.37 -5.12 -7.18
CA GLU A 204 8.54 -4.17 -8.27
C GLU A 204 9.67 -4.57 -9.25
N GLU A 205 10.60 -5.41 -8.82
CA GLU A 205 11.61 -5.99 -9.71
C GLU A 205 11.01 -6.80 -10.87
N LEU A 206 9.78 -7.30 -10.72
CA LEU A 206 9.06 -7.93 -11.83
C LEU A 206 8.92 -7.03 -13.05
N LEU A 207 8.92 -5.70 -12.88
CA LEU A 207 8.87 -4.75 -14.00
C LEU A 207 10.13 -4.78 -14.88
N PHE A 208 11.23 -5.39 -14.42
CA PHE A 208 12.44 -5.63 -15.19
C PHE A 208 12.44 -6.98 -15.90
N VAL A 209 11.52 -7.89 -15.52
CA VAL A 209 11.44 -9.24 -16.10
C VAL A 209 10.78 -9.16 -17.49
N ARG A 210 11.37 -9.87 -18.47
CA ARG A 210 10.83 -9.98 -19.83
C ARG A 210 9.34 -10.35 -19.83
N GLY A 211 8.55 -9.62 -20.61
CA GLY A 211 7.10 -9.83 -20.78
C GLY A 211 6.24 -9.18 -19.70
N VAL A 212 6.79 -8.77 -18.55
CA VAL A 212 6.03 -8.08 -17.51
C VAL A 212 5.91 -6.61 -17.83
N THR A 213 4.75 -6.20 -18.32
CA THR A 213 4.42 -4.78 -18.54
C THR A 213 3.84 -4.18 -17.27
N PRO A 214 3.84 -2.83 -17.13
CA PRO A 214 3.11 -2.18 -16.04
C PRO A 214 1.60 -2.53 -15.99
N GLY A 215 0.97 -2.84 -17.15
CA GLY A 215 -0.42 -3.34 -17.20
C GLY A 215 -0.56 -4.72 -16.56
N VAL A 216 0.33 -5.65 -16.87
CA VAL A 216 0.38 -6.98 -16.26
C VAL A 216 0.68 -6.89 -14.75
N PHE A 217 1.57 -5.98 -14.35
CA PHE A 217 1.97 -5.85 -12.95
C PHE A 217 0.92 -5.15 -12.10
N TYR A 218 0.48 -3.94 -12.49
CA TYR A 218 -0.46 -3.13 -11.68
C TYR A 218 -1.94 -3.38 -12.02
N GLY A 219 -2.23 -3.99 -13.18
CA GLY A 219 -3.59 -4.12 -13.72
C GLY A 219 -4.00 -2.94 -14.61
N SER A 220 -4.99 -3.17 -15.47
CA SER A 220 -5.48 -2.18 -16.44
C SER A 220 -6.07 -0.93 -15.78
N ASP A 221 -6.67 -1.06 -14.60
CA ASP A 221 -7.25 0.07 -13.86
C ASP A 221 -6.21 1.08 -13.36
N TYR A 222 -4.95 0.67 -13.19
CA TYR A 222 -3.87 1.58 -12.86
C TYR A 222 -3.64 2.63 -13.95
N TYR A 223 -3.74 2.24 -15.21
CA TYR A 223 -3.62 3.15 -16.34
C TYR A 223 -4.86 4.05 -16.51
N ARG A 224 -6.07 3.54 -16.25
CA ARG A 224 -7.30 4.35 -16.30
C ARG A 224 -7.25 5.54 -15.37
N ARG A 225 -6.65 5.39 -14.19
CA ARG A 225 -6.49 6.48 -13.22
C ARG A 225 -5.40 7.49 -13.62
N LYS A 226 -4.39 7.08 -14.39
CA LYS A 226 -3.27 7.95 -14.84
C LYS A 226 -3.42 8.49 -16.26
N ARG A 227 -4.30 7.92 -17.08
CA ARG A 227 -4.52 8.34 -18.47
C ARG A 227 -5.96 8.78 -18.70
N VAL A 228 -6.15 10.07 -18.87
CA VAL A 228 -7.39 10.68 -19.42
C VAL A 228 -7.41 10.59 -20.96
N GLU A 229 -6.57 9.82 -21.63
CA GLU A 229 -6.55 9.75 -23.10
C GLU A 229 -6.24 8.37 -23.67
N LYS A 230 -7.09 8.00 -24.62
CA LYS A 230 -7.06 6.98 -25.68
C LYS A 230 -7.75 5.66 -25.39
N GLY A 231 -8.94 5.56 -26.03
CA GLY A 231 -9.64 4.30 -26.27
C GLY A 231 -8.81 3.36 -27.16
N GLY A 232 -8.42 2.27 -26.59
CA GLY A 232 -8.00 1.03 -27.19
C GLY A 232 -8.65 -0.08 -26.38
N GLU A 233 -9.06 -1.17 -27.00
CA GLU A 233 -9.35 -2.43 -26.33
C GLU A 233 -8.05 -2.88 -25.64
N GLU A 234 -7.79 -2.40 -24.43
CA GLU A 234 -6.69 -2.90 -23.60
C GLU A 234 -7.18 -4.15 -22.93
N ASP A 235 -6.44 -5.25 -23.07
CA ASP A 235 -6.64 -6.48 -22.32
C ASP A 235 -6.85 -6.16 -20.84
N ALA A 236 -7.93 -6.68 -20.28
CA ALA A 236 -8.34 -6.38 -18.91
C ALA A 236 -7.51 -7.19 -17.91
N TYR A 237 -6.24 -6.82 -17.71
CA TYR A 237 -5.38 -7.44 -16.70
C TYR A 237 -5.83 -7.07 -15.29
N LYS A 238 -5.93 -8.07 -14.41
CA LYS A 238 -6.24 -7.88 -12.98
C LYS A 238 -5.04 -7.36 -12.18
N GLY A 239 -3.82 -7.53 -12.71
CA GLY A 239 -2.56 -7.15 -12.09
C GLY A 239 -2.00 -8.22 -11.15
N LEU A 240 -0.67 -8.38 -11.15
CA LEU A 240 0.03 -9.36 -10.30
C LEU A 240 0.41 -8.81 -8.94
N ALA A 241 0.63 -7.49 -8.80
CA ALA A 241 1.21 -6.88 -7.61
C ALA A 241 0.45 -7.17 -6.31
N HIS A 242 -0.87 -7.33 -6.36
CA HIS A 242 -1.69 -7.63 -5.18
C HIS A 242 -1.81 -9.12 -4.87
N LEU A 243 -1.37 -10.00 -5.79
CA LEU A 243 -1.46 -11.47 -5.70
C LEU A 243 -0.17 -12.11 -5.19
N ILE A 244 0.95 -11.37 -5.24
CA ILE A 244 2.29 -11.88 -4.96
C ILE A 244 2.92 -11.22 -3.74
N THR A 245 3.90 -11.90 -3.17
CA THR A 245 4.72 -11.42 -2.06
C THR A 245 6.14 -11.97 -2.15
N ILE A 246 7.08 -11.34 -1.45
CA ILE A 246 8.42 -11.86 -1.17
C ILE A 246 8.61 -12.21 0.31
N TYR A 247 7.65 -11.86 1.16
CA TYR A 247 7.80 -11.85 2.63
C TYR A 247 7.28 -13.10 3.33
N SER A 248 6.29 -13.80 2.75
CA SER A 248 5.76 -15.05 3.34
C SER A 248 6.85 -16.10 3.46
N SER A 249 6.96 -16.72 4.62
CA SER A 249 7.90 -17.83 4.87
C SER A 249 7.26 -19.21 4.68
N SER A 250 5.94 -19.25 4.51
CA SER A 250 5.15 -20.46 4.29
C SER A 250 4.94 -20.73 2.80
N ASP A 251 4.97 -22.00 2.42
CA ASP A 251 4.54 -22.45 1.09
C ASP A 251 3.02 -22.71 1.04
N LYS A 252 2.33 -22.47 2.17
CA LYS A 252 0.88 -22.68 2.30
C LYS A 252 0.16 -21.35 2.18
N ILE A 253 -0.93 -21.37 1.45
CA ILE A 253 -1.81 -20.22 1.22
C ILE A 253 -2.88 -20.16 2.32
N ASN A 254 -3.03 -19.00 2.95
CA ASN A 254 -4.05 -18.76 3.94
C ASN A 254 -5.43 -18.63 3.29
N LEU A 255 -6.32 -19.61 3.51
CA LEU A 255 -7.66 -19.61 2.92
C LEU A 255 -8.55 -18.47 3.42
N ASN A 256 -8.29 -17.94 4.63
CA ASN A 256 -9.10 -16.87 5.19
C ASN A 256 -8.91 -15.51 4.48
N THR A 257 -7.78 -15.34 3.77
CA THR A 257 -7.41 -14.02 3.22
C THR A 257 -7.06 -14.04 1.73
N ALA A 258 -6.70 -15.22 1.17
CA ALA A 258 -6.25 -15.35 -0.21
C ALA A 258 -7.29 -14.82 -1.21
N PRO A 259 -6.90 -13.98 -2.21
CA PRO A 259 -7.77 -13.60 -3.33
C PRO A 259 -8.23 -14.81 -4.14
N GLN A 260 -9.31 -14.65 -4.90
CA GLN A 260 -9.85 -15.72 -5.74
C GLN A 260 -8.80 -16.26 -6.70
N GLU A 261 -8.05 -15.37 -7.35
CA GLU A 261 -7.00 -15.70 -8.32
C GLU A 261 -5.89 -16.56 -7.70
N VAL A 262 -5.58 -16.33 -6.44
CA VAL A 262 -4.60 -17.14 -5.68
C VAL A 262 -5.22 -18.48 -5.27
N LEU A 263 -6.46 -18.50 -4.79
CA LEU A 263 -7.16 -19.75 -4.45
C LEU A 263 -7.20 -20.73 -5.63
N GLU A 264 -7.47 -20.23 -6.82
CA GLU A 264 -7.54 -21.03 -8.05
C GLU A 264 -6.17 -21.58 -8.50
N THR A 265 -5.05 -21.10 -7.95
CA THR A 265 -3.73 -21.74 -8.20
C THR A 265 -3.57 -23.05 -7.46
N ILE A 266 -4.29 -23.24 -6.35
CA ILE A 266 -4.23 -24.43 -5.51
C ILE A 266 -4.78 -25.64 -6.25
N THR A 267 -4.13 -26.78 -6.11
CA THR A 267 -4.58 -28.01 -6.75
C THR A 267 -5.91 -28.47 -6.17
N GLY A 268 -6.89 -28.73 -7.01
CA GLY A 268 -8.22 -29.19 -6.61
C GLY A 268 -9.23 -28.07 -6.32
N ILE A 269 -8.82 -26.79 -6.42
CA ILE A 269 -9.76 -25.65 -6.32
C ILE A 269 -10.18 -25.23 -7.74
N THR A 270 -11.48 -25.33 -8.01
CA THR A 270 -12.14 -24.75 -9.19
C THR A 270 -12.64 -23.33 -8.87
N PRO A 271 -13.01 -22.51 -9.88
CA PRO A 271 -13.61 -21.19 -9.64
C PRO A 271 -14.84 -21.25 -8.74
N GLU A 272 -15.71 -22.26 -8.89
CA GLU A 272 -16.91 -22.46 -8.06
C GLU A 272 -16.53 -22.78 -6.62
N LEU A 273 -15.50 -23.60 -6.43
CA LEU A 273 -15.02 -23.95 -5.10
C LEU A 273 -14.32 -22.77 -4.42
N ALA A 274 -13.58 -21.95 -5.18
CA ALA A 274 -13.01 -20.72 -4.67
C ALA A 274 -14.10 -19.74 -4.19
N GLN A 275 -15.18 -19.58 -4.96
CA GLN A 275 -16.35 -18.77 -4.57
C GLN A 275 -17.04 -19.32 -3.31
N LEU A 276 -17.18 -20.65 -3.18
CA LEU A 276 -17.74 -21.29 -1.99
C LEU A 276 -16.89 -21.00 -0.75
N ILE A 277 -15.56 -21.13 -0.85
CA ILE A 277 -14.61 -20.81 0.23
C ILE A 277 -14.73 -19.33 0.59
N MET A 278 -14.79 -18.42 -0.38
CA MET A 278 -14.94 -17.00 -0.17
C MET A 278 -16.28 -16.64 0.48
N ALA A 279 -17.37 -17.30 0.10
CA ALA A 279 -18.68 -17.10 0.72
C ALA A 279 -18.66 -17.56 2.19
N TYR A 280 -18.11 -18.73 2.47
CA TYR A 280 -18.01 -19.25 3.84
C TYR A 280 -17.23 -18.30 4.75
N ARG A 281 -16.03 -17.85 4.32
CA ARG A 281 -15.18 -17.00 5.17
C ARG A 281 -15.73 -15.60 5.43
N LYS A 282 -16.67 -15.11 4.61
CA LYS A 282 -17.39 -13.85 4.88
C LYS A 282 -18.28 -13.97 6.15
N GLU A 283 -18.89 -15.12 6.32
CA GLU A 283 -19.76 -15.38 7.47
C GLU A 283 -18.94 -15.82 8.70
N LYS A 284 -17.98 -16.74 8.48
CA LYS A 284 -17.19 -17.35 9.54
C LYS A 284 -15.79 -17.70 9.06
N GLU A 285 -14.75 -17.31 9.82
CA GLU A 285 -13.38 -17.75 9.55
C GLU A 285 -13.19 -19.24 9.79
N PHE A 286 -12.37 -19.87 8.93
CA PHE A 286 -11.85 -21.21 9.19
C PHE A 286 -10.86 -21.17 10.37
N ILE A 287 -11.13 -21.98 11.39
CA ILE A 287 -10.23 -22.16 12.55
C ILE A 287 -9.50 -23.49 12.44
N HIS A 288 -10.17 -24.52 11.94
CA HIS A 288 -9.64 -25.86 11.80
C HIS A 288 -9.72 -26.33 10.34
N LEU A 289 -8.74 -27.11 9.90
CA LEU A 289 -8.73 -27.72 8.57
C LEU A 289 -9.90 -28.71 8.36
N THR A 290 -10.47 -29.23 9.43
CA THR A 290 -11.68 -30.07 9.38
C THR A 290 -12.88 -29.30 8.83
N GLU A 291 -13.04 -28.00 9.15
CA GLU A 291 -14.10 -27.16 8.60
C GLU A 291 -13.96 -27.00 7.09
N VAL A 292 -12.70 -26.92 6.60
CA VAL A 292 -12.42 -26.89 5.15
C VAL A 292 -12.81 -28.21 4.50
N ARG A 293 -12.41 -29.33 5.10
CA ARG A 293 -12.73 -30.68 4.61
C ARG A 293 -14.24 -30.88 4.51
N ASP A 294 -14.98 -30.49 5.55
CA ASP A 294 -16.44 -30.63 5.61
C ASP A 294 -17.15 -29.75 4.56
N LEU A 295 -16.57 -28.61 4.20
CA LEU A 295 -17.08 -27.71 3.17
C LEU A 295 -16.81 -28.23 1.75
N VAL A 296 -15.57 -28.68 1.47
CA VAL A 296 -15.12 -28.98 0.10
C VAL A 296 -15.21 -30.46 -0.25
N GLY A 297 -15.45 -31.33 0.74
CA GLY A 297 -15.46 -32.77 0.64
C GLY A 297 -14.07 -33.42 0.65
N GLU A 298 -14.00 -34.67 1.06
CA GLU A 298 -12.74 -35.42 1.30
C GLU A 298 -11.83 -35.47 0.07
N ARG A 299 -12.41 -35.66 -1.14
CA ARG A 299 -11.66 -35.75 -2.39
C ARG A 299 -10.89 -34.45 -2.69
N ASN A 300 -11.55 -33.30 -2.65
CA ASN A 300 -10.92 -32.01 -2.91
C ASN A 300 -9.94 -31.64 -1.81
N TYR A 301 -10.32 -31.89 -0.54
CA TYR A 301 -9.47 -31.64 0.62
C TYR A 301 -8.13 -32.38 0.51
N SER A 302 -8.13 -33.67 0.13
CA SER A 302 -6.90 -34.46 -0.02
C SER A 302 -5.93 -33.91 -1.06
N LEU A 303 -6.43 -33.22 -2.09
CA LEU A 303 -5.60 -32.57 -3.12
C LEU A 303 -4.97 -31.28 -2.66
N MET A 304 -5.64 -30.53 -1.77
CA MET A 304 -5.24 -29.17 -1.39
C MET A 304 -4.56 -29.04 -0.01
N VAL A 305 -4.74 -30.04 0.88
CA VAL A 305 -4.36 -29.91 2.31
C VAL A 305 -2.90 -29.56 2.54
N GLN A 306 -2.00 -29.96 1.66
CA GLN A 306 -0.56 -29.65 1.76
C GLN A 306 -0.24 -28.20 1.33
N GLN A 307 -1.15 -27.56 0.59
CA GLN A 307 -0.95 -26.23 0.01
C GLN A 307 -1.71 -25.13 0.77
N ILE A 308 -2.52 -25.49 1.78
CA ILE A 308 -3.41 -24.55 2.48
C ILE A 308 -3.05 -24.39 3.96
N SER A 309 -3.37 -23.23 4.51
CA SER A 309 -3.39 -22.93 5.93
C SER A 309 -4.68 -22.21 6.31
N VAL A 310 -5.09 -22.39 7.57
CA VAL A 310 -6.15 -21.60 8.22
C VAL A 310 -5.63 -20.93 9.49
N ASP A 311 -4.31 -20.97 9.70
CA ASP A 311 -3.66 -20.34 10.83
C ASP A 311 -3.76 -18.80 10.72
N PRO A 312 -3.71 -18.08 11.86
CA PRO A 312 -3.57 -16.63 11.79
C PRO A 312 -2.29 -16.27 11.05
N PRO A 313 -2.33 -15.23 10.19
CA PRO A 313 -1.16 -14.81 9.45
C PRO A 313 0.03 -14.50 10.35
N THR A 314 1.22 -14.78 9.86
CA THR A 314 2.47 -14.43 10.54
C THR A 314 3.10 -13.17 9.96
N VAL A 315 2.80 -12.81 8.72
CA VAL A 315 3.34 -11.65 8.04
C VAL A 315 2.23 -10.74 7.55
N TYR A 316 2.34 -9.47 7.88
CA TYR A 316 1.36 -8.45 7.52
C TYR A 316 2.02 -7.25 6.86
N SER A 317 1.43 -6.75 5.78
CA SER A 317 1.69 -5.42 5.24
C SER A 317 0.74 -4.42 5.89
N LEU A 318 1.30 -3.34 6.39
CA LEU A 318 0.58 -2.26 7.06
C LEU A 318 0.80 -0.96 6.29
N GLU A 319 -0.27 -0.24 6.00
CA GLU A 319 -0.23 1.11 5.46
C GLU A 319 -1.05 2.00 6.39
N SER A 320 -0.43 3.06 6.91
CA SER A 320 -1.08 3.98 7.84
C SER A 320 -0.89 5.41 7.36
N THR A 321 -2.01 6.11 7.12
CA THR A 321 -2.04 7.51 6.68
C THR A 321 -2.59 8.39 7.78
N GLY A 322 -1.77 9.29 8.30
CA GLY A 322 -2.19 10.30 9.26
C GLY A 322 -2.81 11.52 8.58
N GLN A 323 -3.85 12.06 9.19
CA GLN A 323 -4.58 13.23 8.73
C GLN A 323 -5.05 14.06 9.93
N LEU A 324 -4.85 15.39 9.89
CA LEU A 324 -5.45 16.35 10.83
C LEU A 324 -6.80 16.79 10.30
N ASP A 325 -7.73 17.12 11.21
CA ASP A 325 -9.09 17.56 10.84
C ASP A 325 -9.09 18.90 10.07
N ASN A 326 -8.13 19.79 10.38
CA ASN A 326 -8.07 21.14 9.84
C ASN A 326 -6.85 21.39 8.93
N SER A 327 -6.25 20.34 8.35
CA SER A 327 -5.10 20.45 7.44
C SER A 327 -5.22 19.51 6.27
N PRO A 328 -4.86 19.95 5.05
CA PRO A 328 -4.80 19.06 3.88
C PRO A 328 -3.57 18.16 3.90
N VAL A 329 -2.64 18.38 4.82
CA VAL A 329 -1.39 17.62 4.89
C VAL A 329 -1.67 16.19 5.33
N GLN A 330 -1.11 15.23 4.60
CA GLN A 330 -1.18 13.81 4.92
C GLN A 330 0.20 13.16 4.82
N ARG A 331 0.45 12.17 5.64
CA ARG A 331 1.66 11.34 5.61
C ARG A 331 1.30 9.88 5.73
N THR A 332 1.89 9.06 4.87
CA THR A 332 1.69 7.62 4.86
C THR A 332 2.97 6.89 5.26
N ILE A 333 2.85 5.95 6.17
CA ILE A 333 3.90 5.00 6.55
C ILE A 333 3.49 3.64 6.01
N ARG A 334 4.42 2.97 5.30
CA ARG A 334 4.28 1.57 4.88
C ARG A 334 5.26 0.70 5.64
N SER A 335 4.79 -0.43 6.12
CA SER A 335 5.60 -1.38 6.87
C SER A 335 5.18 -2.80 6.56
N VAL A 336 6.14 -3.72 6.55
CA VAL A 336 5.88 -5.16 6.58
C VAL A 336 6.45 -5.71 7.86
N ILE A 337 5.61 -6.40 8.62
CA ILE A 337 5.98 -6.96 9.90
C ILE A 337 5.78 -8.47 9.93
N ARG A 338 6.67 -9.15 10.64
CA ARG A 338 6.48 -10.55 11.03
C ARG A 338 6.12 -10.61 12.51
N LEU A 339 5.02 -11.29 12.81
CA LEU A 339 4.54 -11.48 14.17
C LEU A 339 4.87 -12.87 14.68
N ASN A 340 5.45 -12.92 15.89
CA ASN A 340 5.49 -14.10 16.72
C ASN A 340 4.89 -13.74 18.09
N PRO A 341 3.57 -13.94 18.28
CA PRO A 341 2.82 -13.36 19.39
C PRO A 341 3.26 -13.85 20.77
N PHE A 342 4.01 -14.94 20.86
CA PHE A 342 4.50 -15.51 22.13
C PHE A 342 5.99 -15.28 22.38
N ALA A 343 6.71 -14.67 21.41
CA ALA A 343 8.12 -14.32 21.61
C ALA A 343 8.28 -13.14 22.59
N GLN A 344 9.46 -13.01 23.19
CA GLN A 344 9.84 -11.86 23.99
C GLN A 344 9.76 -10.55 23.18
N ASN A 345 10.20 -10.60 21.92
CA ASN A 345 10.01 -9.54 20.93
C ASN A 345 9.00 -10.03 19.88
N PRO A 346 7.71 -9.70 20.04
CA PRO A 346 6.67 -10.29 19.20
C PRO A 346 6.62 -9.73 17.78
N VAL A 347 7.33 -8.63 17.50
CA VAL A 347 7.30 -7.93 16.20
C VAL A 347 8.70 -7.84 15.63
N ASN A 348 8.85 -8.27 14.37
CA ASN A 348 10.04 -8.04 13.57
C ASN A 348 9.65 -7.24 12.31
N TYR A 349 10.23 -6.06 12.14
CA TYR A 349 10.03 -5.23 10.96
C TYR A 349 10.90 -5.77 9.81
N LEU A 350 10.27 -6.24 8.74
CA LEU A 350 10.92 -6.73 7.53
C LEU A 350 11.15 -5.60 6.52
N TYR A 351 10.25 -4.61 6.54
CA TYR A 351 10.30 -3.43 5.69
C TYR A 351 9.70 -2.25 6.42
N TRP A 352 10.29 -1.07 6.23
CA TRP A 352 9.78 0.19 6.72
C TRP A 352 10.08 1.32 5.74
N LYS A 353 9.06 2.07 5.38
CA LYS A 353 9.18 3.26 4.54
C LYS A 353 8.36 4.40 5.12
N ASP A 354 9.06 5.45 5.53
CA ASP A 354 8.45 6.73 5.91
C ASP A 354 8.20 7.56 4.66
N SER A 355 7.15 8.39 4.70
CA SER A 355 6.97 9.44 3.69
C SER A 355 6.66 8.95 2.28
N VAL A 356 5.61 8.14 2.14
CA VAL A 356 4.95 8.02 0.85
C VAL A 356 4.01 9.22 0.73
N TRP A 357 4.29 10.13 -0.21
CA TRP A 357 3.33 11.17 -0.58
C TRP A 357 2.09 10.46 -1.11
N ALA A 358 0.93 10.72 -0.49
CA ALA A 358 -0.34 10.32 -1.07
C ALA A 358 -0.53 11.18 -2.32
N GLY A 359 -0.29 10.58 -3.50
CA GLY A 359 -0.48 11.19 -4.80
C GLY A 359 -1.87 10.95 -5.34
#